data_75ee7d4a6957768523bb0cbdcea43568
#
_entry.id   75ee7d4a6957768523bb0cbdcea43568
#
_cell.length_a   1.000
_cell.length_b   1.000
_cell.length_c   1.000
_cell.angle_alpha   90.00
_cell.angle_beta   90.00
_cell.angle_gamma   90.00
#
_symmetry.space_group_name_H-M   'P 1'
#
loop_
_entity.id
_entity.type
_entity.pdbx_description
1 polymer ?
#
loop_
_entity_poly.entity_id
_entity_poly.type
_entity_poly.pdbx_seq_one_letter_code
_entity_poly.pdbx_strand_id
1 'polypeptide(L)'
;MYQSEFCDVSYNEELNIVFVKWKRFCRDKDYRNPLLYAIEVMKNCVGCHFCADTRDGFENEQADTQWVFDVFLPRALETSCKKIFFIIDADNALKEELEGLSAELSKRFEVHYCFGLDDVQKILAE
;
A
#
# COMPACT_ATOMS: atom_id res chain seq x y z
N MET A 1 -9.49 12.63 2.28
CA MET A 1 -9.85 11.22 2.11
C MET A 1 -10.25 10.95 0.67
N TYR A 2 -9.73 9.89 0.10
CA TYR A 2 -10.08 9.45 -1.26
C TYR A 2 -11.07 8.30 -1.17
N GLN A 3 -12.17 8.35 -1.90
CA GLN A 3 -13.17 7.28 -1.91
C GLN A 3 -13.61 7.00 -3.34
N SER A 4 -13.65 5.72 -3.69
CA SER A 4 -14.17 5.28 -4.97
C SER A 4 -14.85 3.92 -4.82
N GLU A 5 -15.44 3.45 -5.90
CA GLU A 5 -16.01 2.10 -5.94
C GLU A 5 -14.95 1.02 -5.72
N PHE A 6 -13.71 1.30 -6.08
CA PHE A 6 -12.62 0.32 -6.11
C PHE A 6 -11.66 0.41 -4.93
N CYS A 7 -11.51 1.59 -4.35
CA CYS A 7 -10.48 1.82 -3.34
C CYS A 7 -10.78 3.04 -2.48
N ASP A 8 -10.53 2.92 -1.19
CA ASP A 8 -10.56 4.05 -0.26
C ASP A 8 -9.16 4.30 0.27
N VAL A 9 -8.77 5.57 0.34
CA VAL A 9 -7.50 5.98 0.94
C VAL A 9 -7.78 6.97 2.07
N SER A 10 -7.22 6.70 3.23
CA SER A 10 -7.37 7.57 4.41
C SER A 10 -6.05 7.66 5.16
N TYR A 11 -5.93 8.70 5.98
CA TYR A 11 -4.79 8.87 6.86
C TYR A 11 -5.19 8.48 8.29
N ASN A 12 -4.45 7.54 8.87
CA ASN A 12 -4.61 7.15 10.27
C ASN A 12 -3.60 7.93 11.10
N GLU A 13 -4.07 8.96 11.76
CA GLU A 13 -3.23 9.88 12.55
C GLU A 13 -2.61 9.17 13.76
N GLU A 14 -3.35 8.27 14.39
CA GLU A 14 -2.89 7.54 15.57
C GLU A 14 -1.68 6.67 15.26
N LEU A 15 -1.69 5.97 14.13
CA LEU A 15 -0.59 5.10 13.71
C LEU A 15 0.40 5.79 12.78
N ASN A 16 0.06 6.97 12.31
CA ASN A 16 0.83 7.72 11.30
C ASN A 16 1.05 6.87 10.04
N ILE A 17 -0.04 6.35 9.50
CA ILE A 17 -0.03 5.58 8.26
C ILE A 17 -1.04 6.14 7.27
N VAL A 18 -0.73 6.01 5.99
CA VAL A 18 -1.72 6.16 4.94
C VAL A 18 -2.30 4.76 4.69
N PHE A 19 -3.60 4.62 4.81
CA PHE A 19 -4.30 3.34 4.73
C PHE A 19 -5.04 3.26 3.40
N VAL A 20 -4.63 2.30 2.55
CA VAL A 20 -5.20 2.09 1.23
C VAL A 20 -5.98 0.78 1.26
N LYS A 21 -7.30 0.88 1.21
CA LYS A 21 -8.16 -0.29 1.25
C LYS A 21 -8.70 -0.60 -0.14
N TRP A 22 -8.21 -1.69 -0.72
CA TRP A 22 -8.70 -2.19 -2.00
C TRP A 22 -9.99 -2.96 -1.80
N LYS A 23 -11.01 -2.62 -2.58
CA LYS A 23 -12.34 -3.21 -2.46
C LYS A 23 -12.64 -4.24 -3.53
N ARG A 24 -12.07 -4.07 -4.71
CA ARG A 24 -12.25 -4.97 -5.84
C ARG A 24 -11.16 -4.73 -6.87
N PHE A 25 -11.05 -5.64 -7.83
CA PHE A 25 -10.11 -5.50 -8.94
C PHE A 25 -10.37 -4.20 -9.70
N CYS A 26 -9.29 -3.51 -10.05
CA CYS A 26 -9.33 -2.32 -10.87
C CYS A 26 -8.02 -2.16 -11.63
N ARG A 27 -8.02 -1.25 -12.59
CA ARG A 27 -6.86 -1.01 -13.44
C ARG A 27 -6.82 0.45 -13.91
N ASP A 28 -5.71 0.84 -14.49
CA ASP A 28 -5.47 2.19 -15.01
C ASP A 28 -5.74 3.26 -13.95
N LYS A 29 -6.58 4.23 -14.23
CA LYS A 29 -6.86 5.34 -13.32
C LYS A 29 -7.46 4.90 -11.99
N ASP A 30 -8.33 3.88 -12.01
CA ASP A 30 -8.97 3.39 -10.80
C ASP A 30 -7.96 2.77 -9.83
N TYR A 31 -6.87 2.25 -10.36
CA TYR A 31 -5.75 1.71 -9.59
C TYR A 31 -4.73 2.81 -9.24
N ARG A 32 -4.36 3.63 -10.21
CA ARG A 32 -3.26 4.59 -10.07
C ARG A 32 -3.63 5.82 -9.24
N ASN A 33 -4.85 6.35 -9.40
CA ASN A 33 -5.27 7.56 -8.70
C ASN A 33 -5.26 7.41 -7.17
N PRO A 34 -5.76 6.31 -6.58
CA PRO A 34 -5.64 6.12 -5.14
C PRO A 34 -4.19 6.13 -4.65
N LEU A 35 -3.29 5.52 -5.40
CA LEU A 35 -1.87 5.48 -5.05
C LEU A 35 -1.21 6.85 -5.16
N LEU A 36 -1.60 7.65 -6.16
CA LEU A 36 -1.12 9.03 -6.26
C LEU A 36 -1.62 9.88 -5.10
N TYR A 37 -2.86 9.67 -4.67
CA TYR A 37 -3.39 10.34 -3.48
C TYR A 37 -2.59 9.93 -2.23
N ALA A 38 -2.27 8.65 -2.11
CA ALA A 38 -1.47 8.15 -0.98
C ALA A 38 -0.09 8.84 -0.94
N ILE A 39 0.54 9.03 -2.10
CA ILE A 39 1.82 9.75 -2.19
C ILE A 39 1.68 11.18 -1.66
N GLU A 40 0.59 11.88 -2.00
CA GLU A 40 0.37 13.24 -1.50
C GLU A 40 0.23 13.27 0.02
N VAL A 41 -0.47 12.28 0.60
CA VAL A 41 -0.56 12.14 2.06
C VAL A 41 0.83 11.93 2.65
N MET A 42 1.63 11.04 2.05
CA MET A 42 2.97 10.74 2.53
C MET A 42 3.91 11.93 2.47
N LYS A 43 3.75 12.80 1.45
CA LYS A 43 4.52 14.04 1.34
C LYS A 43 4.18 15.03 2.45
N ASN A 44 2.92 15.09 2.85
CA ASN A 44 2.42 16.08 3.81
C ASN A 44 2.51 15.60 5.25
N CYS A 45 2.76 14.33 5.49
CA CYS A 45 2.80 13.74 6.84
C CYS A 45 4.17 13.10 7.07
N VAL A 46 5.01 13.79 7.84
CA VAL A 46 6.39 13.33 8.09
C VAL A 46 6.39 11.99 8.82
N GLY A 47 7.18 11.05 8.31
CA GLY A 47 7.31 9.72 8.90
C GLY A 47 6.14 8.79 8.62
N CYS A 48 5.18 9.21 7.80
CA CYS A 48 4.01 8.42 7.46
C CYS A 48 4.41 7.15 6.71
N HIS A 49 3.92 6.01 7.19
CA HIS A 49 4.14 4.72 6.54
C HIS A 49 2.96 4.37 5.64
N PHE A 50 3.17 3.40 4.75
CA PHE A 50 2.16 2.96 3.78
C PHE A 50 1.58 1.62 4.21
N CYS A 51 0.25 1.49 4.18
CA CYS A 51 -0.44 0.25 4.50
C CYS A 51 -1.50 -0.03 3.46
N ALA A 52 -1.42 -1.17 2.78
CA ALA A 52 -2.41 -1.59 1.79
C ALA A 52 -3.18 -2.81 2.31
N ASP A 53 -4.50 -2.66 2.44
CA ASP A 53 -5.37 -3.77 2.78
C ASP A 53 -5.83 -4.44 1.48
N THR A 54 -5.36 -5.65 1.25
CA THR A 54 -5.58 -6.38 0.00
C THR A 54 -6.58 -7.54 0.15
N ARG A 55 -7.27 -7.63 1.30
CA ARG A 55 -8.12 -8.79 1.60
C ARG A 55 -9.33 -8.92 0.70
N ASP A 56 -9.90 -7.81 0.24
CA ASP A 56 -11.12 -7.81 -0.57
C ASP A 56 -10.87 -7.74 -2.08
N GLY A 57 -9.63 -7.55 -2.48
CA GLY A 57 -9.26 -7.56 -3.88
C GLY A 57 -7.94 -6.86 -4.13
N PHE A 58 -7.01 -7.57 -4.72
CA PHE A 58 -5.75 -7.00 -5.16
C PHE A 58 -5.20 -7.88 -6.28
N GLU A 59 -5.55 -7.49 -7.49
CA GLU A 59 -4.95 -8.07 -8.68
C GLU A 59 -4.48 -6.91 -9.55
N ASN A 60 -3.29 -7.04 -10.11
CA ASN A 60 -2.73 -6.00 -10.96
C ASN A 60 -2.64 -6.47 -12.40
N GLU A 61 -3.03 -5.60 -13.32
CA GLU A 61 -2.60 -5.73 -14.69
C GLU A 61 -1.10 -5.53 -14.75
N GLN A 62 -0.43 -6.20 -15.68
CA GLN A 62 1.02 -6.08 -15.83
C GLN A 62 1.46 -4.61 -16.01
N ALA A 63 0.69 -3.84 -16.78
CA ALA A 63 0.99 -2.43 -17.01
C ALA A 63 0.93 -1.62 -15.72
N ASP A 64 0.01 -1.95 -14.81
CA ASP A 64 -0.11 -1.26 -13.53
C ASP A 64 1.00 -1.64 -12.57
N THR A 65 1.42 -2.91 -12.58
CA THR A 65 2.57 -3.35 -11.79
C THR A 65 3.83 -2.62 -12.25
N GLN A 66 4.03 -2.50 -13.56
CA GLN A 66 5.17 -1.76 -14.10
C GLN A 66 5.11 -0.28 -13.70
N TRP A 67 3.91 0.31 -13.73
CA TRP A 67 3.70 1.68 -13.29
C TRP A 67 4.11 1.88 -11.82
N VAL A 68 3.82 0.90 -10.96
CA VAL A 68 4.24 0.97 -9.56
C VAL A 68 5.76 1.12 -9.47
N PHE A 69 6.50 0.33 -10.23
CA PHE A 69 7.97 0.41 -10.20
C PHE A 69 8.50 1.69 -10.86
N ASP A 70 7.85 2.15 -11.93
CA ASP A 70 8.35 3.29 -12.70
C ASP A 70 7.94 4.65 -12.11
N VAL A 71 6.79 4.73 -11.46
CA VAL A 71 6.21 6.00 -11.00
C VAL A 71 6.01 6.02 -9.48
N PHE A 72 5.28 5.05 -8.94
CA PHE A 72 4.95 5.05 -7.51
C PHE A 72 6.19 4.92 -6.64
N LEU A 73 7.02 3.94 -6.91
CA LEU A 73 8.19 3.65 -6.09
C LEU A 73 9.18 4.84 -6.03
N PRO A 74 9.57 5.46 -7.17
CA PRO A 74 10.45 6.63 -7.10
C PRO A 74 9.86 7.79 -6.31
N ARG A 75 8.55 8.04 -6.43
CA ARG A 75 7.89 9.11 -5.68
C ARG A 75 7.80 8.80 -4.20
N ALA A 76 7.52 7.54 -3.85
CA ALA A 76 7.48 7.12 -2.46
C ALA A 76 8.85 7.26 -1.79
N LEU A 77 9.93 7.00 -2.52
CA LEU A 77 11.29 7.16 -2.02
C LEU A 77 11.66 8.61 -1.72
N GLU A 78 10.98 9.58 -2.31
CA GLU A 78 11.17 11.00 -2.03
C GLU A 78 10.48 11.45 -0.76
N THR A 79 9.60 10.61 -0.18
CA THR A 79 8.91 10.89 1.07
C THR A 79 9.72 10.34 2.25
N SER A 80 9.24 10.60 3.48
CA SER A 80 9.86 10.03 4.68
C SER A 80 9.35 8.64 5.03
N CYS A 81 8.58 8.02 4.15
CA CYS A 81 8.05 6.66 4.34
C CYS A 81 9.19 5.64 4.38
N LYS A 82 9.18 4.76 5.39
CA LYS A 82 10.20 3.71 5.56
C LYS A 82 9.61 2.31 5.58
N LYS A 83 8.36 2.17 5.97
CA LYS A 83 7.72 0.87 6.14
C LYS A 83 6.51 0.75 5.23
N ILE A 84 6.36 -0.42 4.62
CA ILE A 84 5.20 -0.78 3.81
C ILE A 84 4.57 -2.02 4.43
N PHE A 85 3.28 -1.94 4.71
CA PHE A 85 2.51 -3.04 5.27
C PHE A 85 1.50 -3.52 4.24
N PHE A 86 1.41 -4.84 4.09
CA PHE A 86 0.33 -5.47 3.32
C PHE A 86 -0.54 -6.27 4.27
N ILE A 87 -1.82 -5.96 4.33
CA ILE A 87 -2.79 -6.76 5.09
C ILE A 87 -3.37 -7.79 4.14
N ILE A 88 -3.20 -9.06 4.47
CA ILE A 88 -3.60 -10.19 3.64
C ILE A 88 -4.45 -11.17 4.45
N ASP A 89 -5.20 -12.01 3.75
CA ASP A 89 -5.88 -13.16 4.37
C ASP A 89 -4.91 -14.33 4.46
N ALA A 90 -5.06 -15.17 5.49
CA ALA A 90 -4.24 -16.36 5.66
C ALA A 90 -4.34 -17.32 4.48
N ASP A 91 -5.49 -17.35 3.81
CA ASP A 91 -5.77 -18.22 2.67
C ASP A 91 -5.71 -17.46 1.34
N ASN A 92 -5.03 -16.33 1.29
CA ASN A 92 -5.03 -15.46 0.13
C ASN A 92 -4.26 -16.06 -1.04
N ALA A 93 -4.97 -16.32 -2.14
CA ALA A 93 -4.38 -16.83 -3.37
C ALA A 93 -3.47 -15.80 -4.08
N LEU A 94 -3.57 -14.53 -3.69
CA LEU A 94 -2.78 -13.43 -4.27
C LEU A 94 -1.41 -13.27 -3.62
N LYS A 95 -1.09 -14.10 -2.64
CA LYS A 95 0.17 -14.00 -1.91
C LYS A 95 1.40 -14.05 -2.83
N GLU A 96 1.36 -14.90 -3.86
CA GLU A 96 2.46 -15.01 -4.82
C GLU A 96 2.69 -13.70 -5.57
N GLU A 97 1.60 -13.02 -5.96
CA GLU A 97 1.70 -11.72 -6.64
C GLU A 97 2.30 -10.67 -5.71
N LEU A 98 1.88 -10.67 -4.45
CA LEU A 98 2.42 -9.74 -3.46
C LEU A 98 3.88 -10.03 -3.15
N GLU A 99 4.28 -11.29 -3.11
CA GLU A 99 5.67 -11.67 -2.89
C GLU A 99 6.58 -11.15 -4.00
N GLY A 100 6.15 -11.25 -5.25
CA GLY A 100 6.89 -10.70 -6.38
C GLY A 100 7.06 -9.19 -6.29
N LEU A 101 5.98 -8.49 -5.92
CA LEU A 101 5.99 -7.04 -5.73
C LEU A 101 6.87 -6.66 -4.54
N SER A 102 6.73 -7.36 -3.42
CA SER A 102 7.46 -7.04 -2.20
C SER A 102 8.95 -7.33 -2.31
N ALA A 103 9.36 -8.27 -3.16
CA ALA A 103 10.78 -8.54 -3.39
C ALA A 103 11.51 -7.29 -3.92
N GLU A 104 10.87 -6.53 -4.81
CA GLU A 104 11.42 -5.28 -5.29
C GLU A 104 11.31 -4.17 -4.25
N LEU A 105 10.17 -4.06 -3.57
CA LEU A 105 9.95 -3.04 -2.55
C LEU A 105 10.88 -3.22 -1.36
N SER A 106 11.19 -4.45 -0.97
CA SER A 106 12.03 -4.72 0.20
C SER A 106 13.49 -4.31 0.01
N LYS A 107 13.90 -4.02 -1.21
CA LYS A 107 15.22 -3.47 -1.47
C LYS A 107 15.35 -2.02 -0.99
N ARG A 108 14.22 -1.32 -0.84
CA ARG A 108 14.16 0.10 -0.52
C ARG A 108 13.37 0.42 0.74
N PHE A 109 12.42 -0.44 1.12
CA PHE A 109 11.55 -0.25 2.26
C PHE A 109 11.57 -1.49 3.15
N GLU A 110 11.19 -1.31 4.41
CA GLU A 110 10.92 -2.43 5.30
C GLU A 110 9.49 -2.90 5.01
N VAL A 111 9.34 -4.11 4.48
CA VAL A 111 8.03 -4.65 4.08
C VAL A 111 7.56 -5.70 5.07
N HIS A 112 6.30 -5.59 5.50
CA HIS A 112 5.68 -6.52 6.43
C HIS A 112 4.35 -7.03 5.89
N TYR A 113 4.08 -8.31 6.11
CA TYR A 113 2.77 -8.90 5.86
C TYR A 113 2.04 -9.02 7.18
N CYS A 114 0.79 -8.57 7.21
CA CYS A 114 -0.04 -8.54 8.41
C CYS A 114 -1.41 -9.12 8.11
N PHE A 115 -2.12 -9.56 9.16
CA PHE A 115 -3.48 -10.08 9.01
C PHE A 115 -4.54 -9.07 9.42
N GLY A 116 -4.13 -7.92 9.95
CA GLY A 116 -5.02 -6.83 10.34
C GLY A 116 -4.23 -5.66 10.90
N LEU A 117 -4.96 -4.58 11.24
CA LEU A 117 -4.34 -3.38 11.80
C LEU A 117 -3.67 -3.62 13.15
N ASP A 118 -4.14 -4.62 13.91
CA ASP A 118 -3.52 -4.96 15.20
C ASP A 118 -2.06 -5.37 15.03
N ASP A 119 -1.76 -6.11 13.97
CA ASP A 119 -0.39 -6.51 13.66
C ASP A 119 0.47 -5.32 13.26
N VAL A 120 -0.10 -4.40 12.48
CA VAL A 120 0.56 -3.16 12.09
C VAL A 120 0.91 -2.34 13.33
N GLN A 121 -0.04 -2.21 14.25
CA GLN A 121 0.14 -1.47 15.49
C GLN A 121 1.27 -2.07 16.34
N LYS A 122 1.33 -3.39 16.45
CA LYS A 122 2.38 -4.08 17.20
C LYS A 122 3.76 -3.82 16.62
N ILE A 123 3.89 -3.87 15.30
CA ILE A 123 5.16 -3.62 14.63
C ILE A 123 5.60 -2.17 14.82
N LEU A 124 4.69 -1.22 14.72
CA LEU A 124 5.00 0.20 14.92
C LEU A 124 5.34 0.54 16.36
N ALA A 125 4.84 -0.24 17.33
CA ALA A 125 5.11 -0.03 18.76
C ALA A 125 6.49 -0.55 19.18
N GLU A 126 7.11 -1.38 18.37
CA GLU A 126 8.47 -1.85 18.61
C GLU A 126 9.47 -0.72 18.29
#